data_38c8c86c5916e2ae1133450616faa7ad
#
_entry.id   38c8c86c5916e2ae1133450616faa7ad
#
_cell.length_a   1.000
_cell.length_b   1.000
_cell.length_c   1.000
_cell.angle_alpha   90.00
_cell.angle_beta   90.00
_cell.angle_gamma   90.00
#
_symmetry.space_group_name_H-M   'P 1'
#
loop_
_entity.id
_entity.type
_entity.pdbx_description
1 polymer ?
#
loop_
_entity_poly.entity_id
_entity_poly.type
_entity_poly.pdbx_seq_one_letter_code
_entity_poly.pdbx_strand_id
1 'polypeptide(L)'
;EISACLVGSEMCIRDSSYPASFNGNTREVRLKGEAFFDVAKDRNKKFIVNTGRCEVEVLGTQFNVEAYNENEFSTALIRGSVKVTDKSQPDESVVLEPNNTVSLNNGKLTVTPITDFNPYSWKEGLITFKDTNFKDLMKELEKNFGIQIIIDNHTLDNYACSGKFRISDGIEQVLRALQQDAHFTFERESGTEIRIQ
;
A
#
# COMPACT_ATOMS: atom_id res chain seq x y z
N GLU A 1 19.20 10.90 1.59
CA GLU A 1 18.97 9.45 1.52
C GLU A 1 17.46 9.23 1.41
N ILE A 2 17.05 8.28 0.61
CA ILE A 2 15.65 7.89 0.42
C ILE A 2 15.58 6.40 0.71
N SER A 3 14.75 6.03 1.67
CA SER A 3 14.34 4.65 1.87
C SER A 3 12.93 4.50 1.35
N ALA A 4 12.72 3.55 0.46
CA ALA A 4 11.40 3.18 -0.04
C ALA A 4 11.21 1.68 0.18
N CYS A 5 10.11 1.30 0.80
CA CYS A 5 9.69 -0.08 0.94
C CYS A 5 8.47 -0.29 0.05
N LEU A 6 8.52 -1.27 -0.82
CA LEU A 6 7.47 -1.60 -1.78
C LEU A 6 6.69 -2.81 -1.28
N VAL A 7 5.37 -2.77 -1.38
CA VAL A 7 4.49 -3.91 -1.07
C VAL A 7 4.37 -4.81 -2.28
N GLY A 8 4.47 -6.11 -2.03
CA GLY A 8 4.26 -7.15 -3.02
C GLY A 8 5.54 -7.76 -3.55
N SER A 9 5.37 -8.86 -4.26
CA SER A 9 6.44 -9.61 -4.90
C SER A 9 7.14 -8.82 -6.01
N GLU A 10 8.16 -9.42 -6.62
CA GLU A 10 8.90 -8.89 -7.78
C GLU A 10 8.03 -8.26 -8.90
N MET A 11 6.72 -8.54 -8.93
CA MET A 11 5.78 -7.94 -9.88
C MET A 11 5.46 -6.47 -9.60
N CYS A 12 5.50 -5.99 -8.35
CA CYS A 12 5.31 -4.57 -8.03
C CYS A 12 6.52 -3.72 -8.40
N ILE A 13 7.72 -4.30 -8.38
CA ILE A 13 8.95 -3.63 -8.81
C ILE A 13 8.93 -3.37 -10.34
N ARG A 14 8.18 -4.14 -11.11
CA ARG A 14 8.13 -4.03 -12.57
C ARG A 14 7.47 -2.76 -13.07
N ASP A 15 6.55 -2.19 -12.30
CA ASP A 15 5.76 -1.02 -12.67
C ASP A 15 6.20 0.28 -11.97
N SER A 16 7.19 0.20 -11.07
CA SER A 16 7.80 1.37 -10.43
C SER A 16 9.15 1.67 -11.05
N SER A 17 9.36 2.90 -11.50
CA SER A 17 10.64 3.34 -12.04
C SER A 17 11.18 4.53 -11.25
N TYR A 18 12.43 4.40 -10.82
CA TYR A 18 13.18 5.50 -10.22
C TYR A 18 14.61 5.51 -10.78
N PRO A 19 15.20 6.69 -10.98
CA PRO A 19 16.56 6.77 -11.46
C PRO A 19 17.56 6.33 -10.40
N ALA A 20 18.65 5.68 -10.81
CA ALA A 20 19.75 5.29 -9.93
C ALA A 20 20.41 6.48 -9.21
N SER A 21 20.27 7.68 -9.79
CA SER A 21 20.71 8.95 -9.17
C SER A 21 19.81 10.10 -9.63
N PHE A 22 19.59 11.07 -8.73
CA PHE A 22 18.79 12.25 -9.01
C PHE A 22 19.70 13.42 -9.43
N ASN A 23 19.89 13.62 -10.73
CA ASN A 23 20.83 14.63 -11.29
C ASN A 23 20.21 16.02 -11.56
N GLY A 24 18.95 16.25 -11.20
CA GLY A 24 18.22 17.51 -11.41
C GLY A 24 17.93 18.29 -10.13
N ASN A 25 17.13 19.34 -10.25
CA ASN A 25 16.62 20.14 -9.14
C ASN A 25 15.48 19.47 -8.37
N THR A 26 15.01 18.32 -8.84
CA THR A 26 13.96 17.49 -8.19
C THR A 26 14.45 16.06 -8.05
N ARG A 27 13.83 15.33 -7.13
CA ARG A 27 13.97 13.87 -6.95
C ARG A 27 12.63 13.26 -7.36
N GLU A 28 12.52 12.80 -8.59
CA GLU A 28 11.26 12.29 -9.13
C GLU A 28 11.27 10.78 -9.27
N VAL A 29 10.17 10.15 -8.83
CA VAL A 29 9.89 8.71 -9.00
C VAL A 29 8.51 8.52 -9.61
N ARG A 30 8.33 7.44 -10.36
CA ARG A 30 7.03 7.01 -10.87
C ARG A 30 6.59 5.77 -10.10
N LEU A 31 5.35 5.78 -9.63
CA LEU A 31 4.77 4.69 -8.87
C LEU A 31 3.48 4.20 -9.53
N LYS A 32 3.39 2.88 -9.68
CA LYS A 32 2.16 2.15 -9.90
C LYS A 32 2.11 1.00 -8.89
N GLY A 33 1.09 0.96 -8.03
CA GLY A 33 1.02 0.05 -6.90
C GLY A 33 1.10 0.78 -5.57
N GLU A 34 1.76 0.21 -4.57
CA GLU A 34 1.89 0.78 -3.25
C GLU A 34 3.36 0.89 -2.83
N ALA A 35 3.71 2.03 -2.21
CA ALA A 35 5.02 2.24 -1.64
C ALA A 35 4.97 3.11 -0.39
N PHE A 36 5.78 2.75 0.60
CA PHE A 36 6.08 3.58 1.75
C PHE A 36 7.42 4.31 1.52
N PHE A 37 7.41 5.62 1.72
CA PHE A 37 8.58 6.47 1.54
C PHE A 37 9.02 7.07 2.87
N ASP A 38 10.32 6.98 3.16
CA ASP A 38 11.00 7.77 4.18
C ASP A 38 12.02 8.66 3.48
N VAL A 39 11.65 9.93 3.30
CA VAL A 39 12.42 10.88 2.51
C VAL A 39 13.21 11.80 3.42
N ALA A 40 14.53 11.78 3.28
CA ALA A 40 15.41 12.72 3.98
C ALA A 40 15.08 14.18 3.63
N LYS A 41 15.10 15.03 4.68
CA LYS A 41 14.73 16.44 4.56
C LYS A 41 15.74 17.21 3.67
N ASP A 42 15.22 17.78 2.59
CA ASP A 42 15.96 18.67 1.72
C ASP A 42 15.02 19.78 1.23
N ARG A 43 15.24 21.00 1.73
CA ARG A 43 14.39 22.17 1.37
C ARG A 43 14.64 22.69 -0.03
N ASN A 44 15.79 22.35 -0.61
CA ASN A 44 16.21 22.87 -1.91
C ASN A 44 15.86 21.91 -3.06
N LYS A 45 15.57 20.63 -2.74
CA LYS A 45 15.34 19.61 -3.73
C LYS A 45 14.10 18.79 -3.39
N LYS A 46 12.96 19.15 -3.99
CA LYS A 46 11.70 18.47 -3.80
C LYS A 46 11.79 16.99 -4.19
N PHE A 47 11.09 16.14 -3.45
CA PHE A 47 10.83 14.77 -3.85
C PHE A 47 9.41 14.68 -4.39
N ILE A 48 9.25 14.09 -5.56
CA ILE A 48 8.00 14.02 -6.30
C ILE A 48 7.68 12.56 -6.61
N VAL A 49 6.51 12.08 -6.18
CA VAL A 49 5.96 10.80 -6.61
C VAL A 49 4.88 11.04 -7.65
N ASN A 50 5.12 10.55 -8.86
CA ASN A 50 4.21 10.65 -9.96
C ASN A 50 3.45 9.33 -10.13
N THR A 51 2.12 9.35 -9.93
CA THR A 51 1.25 8.16 -9.97
C THR A 51 0.35 8.13 -11.23
N GLY A 52 0.78 8.74 -12.31
CA GLY A 52 -0.09 8.91 -13.49
C GLY A 52 -1.04 10.08 -13.31
N ARG A 53 -2.14 9.93 -12.59
CA ARG A 53 -3.14 10.98 -12.35
C ARG A 53 -2.73 12.00 -11.30
N CYS A 54 -2.23 11.55 -10.16
CA CYS A 54 -1.85 12.42 -9.06
C CYS A 54 -0.33 12.63 -8.98
N GLU A 55 0.06 13.78 -8.47
CA GLU A 55 1.42 14.13 -8.11
C GLU A 55 1.51 14.42 -6.62
N VAL A 56 2.50 13.81 -5.96
CA VAL A 56 2.74 13.95 -4.52
C VAL A 56 4.10 14.62 -4.31
N GLU A 57 4.12 15.86 -3.79
CA GLU A 57 5.32 16.62 -3.52
C GLU A 57 5.64 16.64 -2.03
N VAL A 58 6.92 16.39 -1.67
CA VAL A 58 7.42 16.47 -0.30
C VAL A 58 8.83 17.06 -0.23
N LEU A 59 9.23 17.54 0.96
CA LEU A 59 10.57 18.06 1.23
C LEU A 59 11.36 17.22 2.24
N GLY A 60 10.71 16.31 2.95
CA GLY A 60 11.31 15.46 3.96
C GLY A 60 10.22 14.89 4.86
N THR A 61 9.74 13.70 4.53
CA THR A 61 8.41 13.24 4.93
C THR A 61 8.39 11.72 4.97
N GLN A 62 7.65 11.16 5.93
CA GLN A 62 7.28 9.75 5.98
C GLN A 62 5.81 9.61 5.58
N PHE A 63 5.54 8.90 4.49
CA PHE A 63 4.21 8.75 3.92
C PHE A 63 4.06 7.47 3.11
N ASN A 64 2.84 6.98 3.00
CA ASN A 64 2.46 5.88 2.13
C ASN A 64 1.74 6.41 0.90
N VAL A 65 1.92 5.79 -0.25
CA VAL A 65 1.18 6.07 -1.48
C VAL A 65 0.65 4.78 -2.06
N GLU A 66 -0.65 4.75 -2.35
CA GLU A 66 -1.33 3.68 -3.08
C GLU A 66 -1.85 4.24 -4.41
N ALA A 67 -1.50 3.60 -5.53
CA ALA A 67 -1.92 4.01 -6.87
C ALA A 67 -1.89 2.82 -7.82
N TYR A 68 -2.80 1.87 -7.62
CA TYR A 68 -2.88 0.64 -8.44
C TYR A 68 -3.47 0.91 -9.82
N ASN A 69 -4.35 1.91 -9.93
CA ASN A 69 -4.93 2.39 -11.19
C ASN A 69 -5.24 3.89 -11.14
N GLU A 70 -5.68 4.46 -12.26
CA GLU A 70 -5.91 5.92 -12.36
C GLU A 70 -7.04 6.45 -11.49
N ASN A 71 -7.98 5.61 -11.07
CA ASN A 71 -9.14 6.00 -10.26
C ASN A 71 -8.95 5.68 -8.76
N GLU A 72 -7.96 4.87 -8.43
CA GLU A 72 -7.64 4.44 -7.07
C GLU A 72 -6.31 5.06 -6.65
N PHE A 73 -6.40 6.19 -5.99
CA PHE A 73 -5.25 6.88 -5.41
C PHE A 73 -5.55 7.19 -3.94
N SER A 74 -4.60 6.86 -3.08
CA SER A 74 -4.56 7.37 -1.73
C SER A 74 -3.12 7.68 -1.28
N THR A 75 -2.97 8.64 -0.38
CA THR A 75 -1.70 8.86 0.33
C THR A 75 -1.96 9.20 1.78
N ALA A 76 -1.22 8.52 2.67
CA ALA A 76 -1.30 8.68 4.11
C ALA A 76 -0.03 9.33 4.63
N LEU A 77 -0.18 10.40 5.40
CA LEU A 77 0.93 11.15 5.98
C LEU A 77 1.17 10.74 7.42
N ILE A 78 2.37 10.19 7.69
CA ILE A 78 2.80 9.79 9.03
C ILE A 78 3.56 10.95 9.70
N ARG A 79 4.52 11.57 9.00
CA ARG A 79 5.32 12.66 9.53
C ARG A 79 5.75 13.62 8.43
N GLY A 80 5.71 14.91 8.70
CA GLY A 80 6.14 15.98 7.77
C GLY A 80 4.96 16.69 7.14
N SER A 81 5.03 16.96 5.84
CA SER A 81 3.97 17.58 5.04
C SER A 81 3.99 17.03 3.62
N VAL A 82 2.81 16.80 3.09
CA VAL A 82 2.60 16.31 1.71
C VAL A 82 1.67 17.27 0.99
N LYS A 83 2.06 17.67 -0.22
CA LYS A 83 1.17 18.36 -1.15
C LYS A 83 0.77 17.39 -2.24
N VAL A 84 -0.54 17.22 -2.44
CA VAL A 84 -1.12 16.37 -3.49
C VAL A 84 -1.84 17.23 -4.51
N THR A 85 -1.56 17.00 -5.78
CA THR A 85 -2.21 17.68 -6.90
C THR A 85 -2.83 16.64 -7.84
N ASP A 86 -4.11 16.77 -8.18
CA ASP A 86 -4.73 16.03 -9.28
C ASP A 86 -4.34 16.70 -10.61
N LYS A 87 -3.60 16.01 -11.47
CA LYS A 87 -3.16 16.56 -12.77
C LYS A 87 -4.31 16.85 -13.74
N SER A 88 -5.48 16.26 -13.51
CA SER A 88 -6.70 16.61 -14.28
C SER A 88 -7.33 17.93 -13.83
N GLN A 89 -6.99 18.39 -12.61
CA GLN A 89 -7.45 19.65 -12.02
C GLN A 89 -6.27 20.34 -11.31
N PRO A 90 -5.27 20.88 -12.05
CA PRO A 90 -4.01 21.35 -11.47
C PRO A 90 -4.14 22.52 -10.47
N ASP A 91 -5.24 23.26 -10.56
CA ASP A 91 -5.55 24.37 -9.64
C ASP A 91 -6.05 23.88 -8.27
N GLU A 92 -6.49 22.63 -8.19
CA GLU A 92 -6.93 21.97 -6.95
C GLU A 92 -5.78 21.14 -6.36
N SER A 93 -5.17 21.66 -5.31
CA SER A 93 -4.18 20.91 -4.54
C SER A 93 -4.55 20.86 -3.08
N VAL A 94 -4.18 19.76 -2.42
CA VAL A 94 -4.41 19.53 -1.00
C VAL A 94 -3.06 19.43 -0.29
N VAL A 95 -2.92 20.12 0.83
CA VAL A 95 -1.76 19.97 1.73
C VAL A 95 -2.22 19.17 2.94
N LEU A 96 -1.58 18.01 3.15
CA LEU A 96 -1.85 17.15 4.29
C LEU A 96 -1.04 17.56 5.51
N GLU A 97 -1.70 17.49 6.65
CA GLU A 97 -1.06 17.47 7.97
C GLU A 97 -0.86 16.02 8.44
N PRO A 98 0.08 15.76 9.37
CA PRO A 98 0.30 14.41 9.91
C PRO A 98 -0.98 13.75 10.43
N ASN A 99 -1.02 12.41 10.35
CA ASN A 99 -2.15 11.58 10.74
C ASN A 99 -3.42 11.78 9.89
N ASN A 100 -3.25 12.24 8.66
CA ASN A 100 -4.34 12.30 7.69
C ASN A 100 -4.00 11.51 6.42
N THR A 101 -5.05 11.06 5.75
CA THR A 101 -5.02 10.45 4.42
C THR A 101 -5.78 11.33 3.45
N VAL A 102 -5.29 11.47 2.22
CA VAL A 102 -6.08 11.98 1.10
C VAL A 102 -6.33 10.86 0.11
N SER A 103 -7.56 10.73 -0.34
CA SER A 103 -7.98 9.74 -1.34
C SER A 103 -8.72 10.42 -2.48
N LEU A 104 -8.57 9.85 -3.69
CA LEU A 104 -9.32 10.29 -4.85
C LEU A 104 -10.68 9.57 -4.87
N ASN A 105 -11.75 10.29 -4.54
CA ASN A 105 -13.11 9.78 -4.50
C ASN A 105 -13.99 10.53 -5.50
N ASN A 106 -14.57 9.81 -6.46
CA ASN A 106 -15.43 10.40 -7.51
C ASN A 106 -14.78 11.61 -8.21
N GLY A 107 -13.47 11.54 -8.45
CA GLY A 107 -12.73 12.60 -9.13
C GLY A 107 -12.37 13.80 -8.26
N LYS A 108 -12.55 13.72 -6.92
CA LYS A 108 -12.16 14.77 -5.96
C LYS A 108 -11.22 14.24 -4.90
N LEU A 109 -10.25 15.05 -4.52
CA LEU A 109 -9.36 14.78 -3.39
C LEU A 109 -10.10 15.02 -2.07
N THR A 110 -10.26 13.97 -1.27
CA THR A 110 -10.96 14.00 0.02
C THR A 110 -10.01 13.65 1.14
N VAL A 111 -9.93 14.50 2.16
CA VAL A 111 -9.08 14.28 3.34
C VAL A 111 -9.87 13.63 4.46
N THR A 112 -9.28 12.59 5.06
CA THR A 112 -9.84 11.91 6.23
C THR A 112 -8.74 11.66 7.27
N PRO A 113 -9.02 11.68 8.58
CA PRO A 113 -8.05 11.33 9.60
C PRO A 113 -7.73 9.83 9.56
N ILE A 114 -6.45 9.49 9.84
CA ILE A 114 -6.03 8.11 10.04
C ILE A 114 -6.49 7.68 11.44
N THR A 115 -7.40 6.72 11.51
CA THR A 115 -7.89 6.15 12.76
C THR A 115 -7.16 4.86 13.15
N ASP A 116 -6.54 4.18 12.19
CA ASP A 116 -5.74 2.98 12.39
C ASP A 116 -4.44 3.05 11.58
N PHE A 117 -3.31 2.84 12.25
CA PHE A 117 -1.98 2.79 11.63
C PHE A 117 -1.50 1.38 11.29
N ASN A 118 -2.23 0.34 11.68
CA ASN A 118 -1.90 -1.06 11.38
C ASN A 118 -1.71 -1.34 9.88
N PRO A 119 -2.51 -0.74 8.96
CA PRO A 119 -2.29 -0.91 7.51
C PRO A 119 -0.91 -0.49 7.02
N TYR A 120 -0.17 0.32 7.78
CA TYR A 120 1.19 0.76 7.41
C TYR A 120 2.30 -0.02 8.11
N SER A 121 1.97 -1.06 8.88
CA SER A 121 2.94 -1.90 9.60
C SER A 121 3.77 -2.81 8.69
N TRP A 122 3.30 -3.06 7.46
CA TRP A 122 4.01 -3.84 6.46
C TRP A 122 5.41 -3.30 6.14
N LYS A 123 5.66 -2.00 6.29
CA LYS A 123 6.99 -1.39 6.20
C LYS A 123 8.01 -1.99 7.17
N GLU A 124 7.53 -2.60 8.25
CA GLU A 124 8.32 -3.31 9.25
C GLU A 124 8.35 -4.82 8.99
N GLY A 125 7.83 -5.25 7.83
CA GLY A 125 7.68 -6.66 7.48
C GLY A 125 6.55 -7.37 8.26
N LEU A 126 5.57 -6.61 8.77
CA LEU A 126 4.44 -7.12 9.55
C LEU A 126 3.13 -6.91 8.80
N ILE A 127 2.29 -7.92 8.79
CA ILE A 127 0.88 -7.84 8.41
C ILE A 127 0.07 -7.87 9.70
N THR A 128 -0.72 -6.83 9.94
CA THR A 128 -1.58 -6.73 11.13
C THR A 128 -3.00 -6.44 10.68
N PHE A 129 -3.95 -7.27 11.09
CA PHE A 129 -5.37 -7.11 10.80
C PHE A 129 -6.19 -7.31 12.06
N LYS A 130 -7.30 -6.58 12.17
CA LYS A 130 -8.19 -6.63 13.31
C LYS A 130 -9.63 -6.55 12.84
N ASP A 131 -10.44 -7.52 13.24
CA ASP A 131 -11.86 -7.64 12.88
C ASP A 131 -12.10 -7.50 11.36
N THR A 132 -11.13 -7.98 10.56
CA THR A 132 -11.16 -7.90 9.09
C THR A 132 -11.89 -9.11 8.54
N ASN A 133 -12.81 -8.91 7.61
CA ASN A 133 -13.50 -10.01 6.94
C ASN A 133 -12.51 -10.91 6.19
N PHE A 134 -12.73 -12.22 6.23
CA PHE A 134 -11.86 -13.21 5.58
C PHE A 134 -11.58 -12.89 4.11
N LYS A 135 -12.62 -12.54 3.35
CA LYS A 135 -12.49 -12.16 1.94
C LYS A 135 -11.58 -10.95 1.73
N ASP A 136 -11.71 -9.92 2.56
CA ASP A 136 -10.90 -8.71 2.43
C ASP A 136 -9.47 -8.96 2.92
N LEU A 137 -9.29 -9.81 3.95
CA LEU A 137 -7.98 -10.28 4.38
C LEU A 137 -7.27 -11.06 3.26
N MET A 138 -7.97 -11.96 2.54
CA MET A 138 -7.35 -12.70 1.43
C MET A 138 -6.85 -11.75 0.32
N LYS A 139 -7.61 -10.71 -0.02
CA LYS A 139 -7.16 -9.67 -0.98
C LYS A 139 -5.92 -8.91 -0.49
N GLU A 140 -5.84 -8.64 0.82
CA GLU A 140 -4.67 -7.99 1.41
C GLU A 140 -3.45 -8.93 1.37
N LEU A 141 -3.65 -10.22 1.64
CA LEU A 141 -2.59 -11.22 1.53
C LEU A 141 -2.12 -11.40 0.07
N GLU A 142 -3.03 -11.39 -0.91
CA GLU A 142 -2.66 -11.40 -2.34
C GLU A 142 -1.70 -10.26 -2.68
N LYS A 143 -2.01 -9.04 -2.22
CA LYS A 143 -1.15 -7.85 -2.43
C LYS A 143 0.22 -8.03 -1.76
N ASN A 144 0.24 -8.45 -0.49
CA ASN A 144 1.47 -8.55 0.29
C ASN A 144 2.42 -9.65 -0.20
N PHE A 145 1.88 -10.75 -0.72
CA PHE A 145 2.66 -11.91 -1.18
C PHE A 145 2.77 -12.02 -2.71
N GLY A 146 2.07 -11.16 -3.46
CA GLY A 146 2.07 -11.18 -4.92
C GLY A 146 1.57 -12.49 -5.52
N ILE A 147 0.53 -13.06 -4.91
CA ILE A 147 -0.10 -14.32 -5.32
C ILE A 147 -1.58 -14.08 -5.60
N GLN A 148 -2.22 -15.05 -6.26
CA GLN A 148 -3.65 -15.10 -6.44
C GLN A 148 -4.25 -16.11 -5.47
N ILE A 149 -5.36 -15.74 -4.78
CA ILE A 149 -6.09 -16.62 -3.87
C ILE A 149 -7.50 -16.81 -4.40
N ILE A 150 -7.82 -18.04 -4.78
CA ILE A 150 -9.16 -18.43 -5.25
C ILE A 150 -9.91 -18.99 -4.05
N ILE A 151 -11.08 -18.42 -3.73
CA ILE A 151 -11.94 -18.87 -2.64
C ILE A 151 -13.14 -19.59 -3.23
N ASP A 152 -13.21 -20.89 -3.05
CA ASP A 152 -14.35 -21.71 -3.47
C ASP A 152 -15.46 -21.74 -2.38
N ASN A 153 -15.07 -21.61 -1.12
CA ASN A 153 -15.99 -21.64 0.02
C ASN A 153 -16.36 -20.23 0.49
N HIS A 154 -17.41 -19.67 -0.08
CA HIS A 154 -17.89 -18.33 0.26
C HIS A 154 -18.60 -18.21 1.62
N THR A 155 -18.77 -19.32 2.37
CA THR A 155 -19.36 -19.25 3.72
C THR A 155 -18.48 -18.50 4.71
N LEU A 156 -17.17 -18.40 4.42
CA LEU A 156 -16.20 -17.70 5.23
C LEU A 156 -16.02 -16.21 4.87
N ASP A 157 -16.64 -15.73 3.80
CA ASP A 157 -16.41 -14.37 3.30
C ASP A 157 -16.52 -13.28 4.39
N ASN A 158 -17.48 -13.43 5.31
CA ASN A 158 -17.76 -12.50 6.40
C ASN A 158 -17.16 -12.92 7.76
N TYR A 159 -16.37 -14.01 7.81
CA TYR A 159 -15.72 -14.43 9.04
C TYR A 159 -14.67 -13.38 9.45
N ALA A 160 -14.81 -12.83 10.67
CA ALA A 160 -13.91 -11.81 11.18
C ALA A 160 -12.59 -12.44 11.68
N CYS A 161 -11.50 -12.02 11.10
CA CYS A 161 -10.15 -12.44 11.45
C CYS A 161 -9.40 -11.33 12.17
N SER A 162 -8.57 -11.70 13.15
CA SER A 162 -7.63 -10.78 13.79
C SER A 162 -6.29 -11.48 13.99
N GLY A 163 -5.20 -10.79 13.70
CA GLY A 163 -3.87 -11.38 13.86
C GLY A 163 -2.72 -10.44 13.49
N LYS A 164 -1.51 -10.93 13.77
CA LYS A 164 -0.27 -10.26 13.41
C LYS A 164 0.75 -11.29 12.97
N PHE A 165 1.27 -11.15 11.78
CA PHE A 165 2.21 -12.09 11.16
C PHE A 165 3.40 -11.36 10.55
N ARG A 166 4.52 -12.05 10.40
CA ARG A 166 5.66 -11.55 9.63
C ARG A 166 5.54 -11.98 8.18
N ILE A 167 5.81 -11.09 7.25
CA ILE A 167 5.85 -11.41 5.81
C ILE A 167 6.90 -12.50 5.53
N SER A 168 8.02 -12.47 6.28
CA SER A 168 9.09 -13.46 6.16
C SER A 168 8.67 -14.90 6.49
N ASP A 169 7.58 -15.08 7.23
CA ASP A 169 7.10 -16.42 7.61
C ASP A 169 6.37 -17.12 6.43
N GLY A 170 6.03 -16.35 5.40
CA GLY A 170 5.38 -16.84 4.19
C GLY A 170 3.87 -17.04 4.34
N ILE A 171 3.18 -17.00 3.18
CA ILE A 171 1.71 -17.07 3.12
C ILE A 171 1.14 -18.35 3.71
N GLU A 172 1.81 -19.49 3.51
CA GLU A 172 1.30 -20.76 4.00
C GLU A 172 1.24 -20.81 5.52
N GLN A 173 2.22 -20.18 6.20
CA GLN A 173 2.20 -20.09 7.65
C GLN A 173 1.04 -19.25 8.16
N VAL A 174 0.74 -18.14 7.47
CA VAL A 174 -0.41 -17.30 7.78
C VAL A 174 -1.71 -18.09 7.60
N LEU A 175 -1.89 -18.77 6.47
CA LEU A 175 -3.08 -19.58 6.21
C LEU A 175 -3.24 -20.74 7.21
N ARG A 176 -2.15 -21.44 7.59
CA ARG A 176 -2.18 -22.48 8.61
C ARG A 176 -2.59 -21.95 9.98
N ALA A 177 -2.18 -20.75 10.34
CA ALA A 177 -2.61 -20.13 11.59
C ALA A 177 -4.10 -19.78 11.56
N LEU A 178 -4.59 -19.24 10.44
CA LEU A 178 -6.01 -18.93 10.27
C LEU A 178 -6.90 -20.19 10.28
N GLN A 179 -6.39 -21.34 9.80
CA GLN A 179 -7.12 -22.62 9.85
C GLN A 179 -7.41 -23.11 11.28
N GLN A 180 -6.70 -22.61 12.30
CA GLN A 180 -6.98 -23.00 13.68
C GLN A 180 -8.31 -22.45 14.17
N ASP A 181 -8.72 -21.29 13.67
CA ASP A 181 -9.94 -20.60 14.08
C ASP A 181 -11.05 -20.73 13.02
N ALA A 182 -10.68 -20.65 11.73
CA ALA A 182 -11.60 -20.76 10.61
C ALA A 182 -11.42 -22.12 9.91
N HIS A 183 -12.51 -22.89 9.80
CA HIS A 183 -12.47 -24.24 9.21
C HIS A 183 -12.46 -24.16 7.69
N PHE A 184 -11.28 -24.24 7.06
CA PHE A 184 -11.07 -24.33 5.62
C PHE A 184 -9.86 -25.23 5.32
N THR A 185 -9.73 -25.66 4.07
CA THR A 185 -8.50 -26.26 3.56
C THR A 185 -7.93 -25.39 2.46
N PHE A 186 -6.63 -25.49 2.23
CA PHE A 186 -6.00 -24.78 1.11
C PHE A 186 -4.97 -25.64 0.43
N GLU A 187 -4.83 -25.46 -0.87
CA GLU A 187 -3.83 -26.11 -1.70
C GLU A 187 -3.12 -25.06 -2.56
N ARG A 188 -1.80 -25.24 -2.73
CA ARG A 188 -1.02 -24.42 -3.66
C ARG A 188 -1.07 -25.07 -5.04
N GLU A 189 -1.76 -24.44 -5.98
CA GLU A 189 -1.88 -24.95 -7.35
C GLU A 189 -0.64 -24.60 -8.20
N SER A 190 0.02 -23.47 -7.91
CA SER A 190 1.22 -23.05 -8.61
C SER A 190 2.11 -22.17 -7.72
N GLY A 191 3.22 -21.69 -8.25
CA GLY A 191 4.09 -20.73 -7.55
C GLY A 191 3.37 -19.44 -7.14
N THR A 192 2.32 -19.05 -7.88
CA THR A 192 1.60 -17.79 -7.73
C THR A 192 0.10 -17.96 -7.44
N GLU A 193 -0.38 -19.20 -7.19
CA GLU A 193 -1.81 -19.45 -7.01
C GLU A 193 -2.07 -20.41 -5.84
N ILE A 194 -2.99 -20.02 -4.97
CA ILE A 194 -3.51 -20.81 -3.85
C ILE A 194 -5.03 -20.88 -3.94
N ARG A 195 -5.58 -22.08 -3.74
CA ARG A 195 -7.03 -22.33 -3.69
C ARG A 195 -7.46 -22.65 -2.27
N ILE A 196 -8.54 -22.02 -1.82
CA ILE A 196 -9.19 -22.22 -0.51
C ILE A 196 -10.54 -22.90 -0.71
N GLN A 197 -10.76 -24.01 0.02
CA GLN A 197 -11.96 -24.87 -0.06
C GLN A 197 -12.66 -24.96 1.28
#